data_6543930ed4baf466c47092de14030c4f
#
_entry.id   6543930ed4baf466c47092de14030c4f
#
_cell.length_a   1.000
_cell.length_b   1.000
_cell.length_c   1.000
_cell.angle_alpha   90.00
_cell.angle_beta   90.00
_cell.angle_gamma   90.00
#
_symmetry.space_group_name_H-M   'P 1'
#
loop_
_entity.id
_entity.type
_entity.pdbx_description
1 polymer ?
#
loop_
_entity_poly.entity_id
_entity_poly.type
_entity_poly.pdbx_seq_one_letter_code
_entity_poly.pdbx_strand_id
1 'polypeptide(L)'
;MQLHREAIIDAATTLLNTYGLADVTMRRVASSLGVAPGALYWHIANKQALIAALAEDIIAPVAGSTLEEISLHLRELLLARRDGAEVAISGLSQPDSQAWDHLVAQFSSATCPDFDAAARKAAALSAVHLVLGATLLEQSQRQLLETTGGTTAADYRADLVRGVRIINAGLQHSEAD
;
A
#
# COMPACT_ATOMS: atom_id res chain seq x y z
N MET A 1 -5.70 2.54 30.58
CA MET A 1 -5.75 1.85 29.27
C MET A 1 -4.44 1.06 29.15
N GLN A 2 -4.50 -0.24 28.90
CA GLN A 2 -3.29 -1.03 28.70
C GLN A 2 -2.75 -0.75 27.29
N LEU A 3 -1.50 -0.33 27.17
CA LEU A 3 -0.87 -0.08 25.89
C LEU A 3 -0.61 -1.43 25.19
N HIS A 4 -1.03 -1.57 23.94
CA HIS A 4 -0.77 -2.72 23.07
C HIS A 4 -0.53 -2.25 21.63
N ARG A 5 0.04 -3.15 20.79
CA ARG A 5 0.48 -2.81 19.42
C ARG A 5 -0.64 -2.20 18.58
N GLU A 6 -1.84 -2.75 18.63
CA GLU A 6 -3.01 -2.26 17.87
C GLU A 6 -3.38 -0.82 18.24
N ALA A 7 -3.43 -0.47 19.54
CA ALA A 7 -3.71 0.89 19.96
C ALA A 7 -2.68 1.90 19.44
N ILE A 8 -1.42 1.48 19.30
CA ILE A 8 -0.35 2.32 18.74
C ILE A 8 -0.59 2.52 17.24
N ILE A 9 -0.96 1.47 16.50
CA ILE A 9 -1.27 1.54 15.07
C ILE A 9 -2.50 2.43 14.85
N ASP A 10 -3.57 2.29 15.62
CA ASP A 10 -4.77 3.11 15.54
C ASP A 10 -4.48 4.60 15.78
N ALA A 11 -3.68 4.90 16.80
CA ALA A 11 -3.26 6.27 17.07
C ALA A 11 -2.39 6.85 15.94
N ALA A 12 -1.49 6.04 15.39
CA ALA A 12 -0.66 6.45 14.27
C ALA A 12 -1.50 6.65 12.98
N THR A 13 -2.47 5.78 12.71
CA THR A 13 -3.44 5.91 11.60
C THR A 13 -4.27 7.20 11.73
N THR A 14 -4.70 7.53 12.94
CA THR A 14 -5.41 8.79 13.20
C THR A 14 -4.53 10.00 12.89
N LEU A 15 -3.27 9.98 13.32
CA LEU A 15 -2.30 11.04 13.02
C LEU A 15 -2.01 11.13 11.52
N LEU A 16 -1.82 9.98 10.85
CA LEU A 16 -1.61 9.90 9.40
C LEU A 16 -2.74 10.57 8.63
N ASN A 17 -3.98 10.20 8.91
CA ASN A 17 -5.14 10.73 8.21
C ASN A 17 -5.36 12.22 8.45
N THR A 18 -5.00 12.71 9.65
CA THR A 18 -5.20 14.11 10.03
C THR A 18 -4.09 15.02 9.50
N TYR A 19 -2.84 14.59 9.65
CA TYR A 19 -1.67 15.47 9.45
C TYR A 19 -0.73 15.00 8.34
N GLY A 20 -0.85 13.76 7.86
CA GLY A 20 0.03 13.16 6.88
C GLY A 20 1.22 12.41 7.49
N LEU A 21 1.97 11.71 6.62
CA LEU A 21 3.08 10.81 7.01
C LEU A 21 4.23 11.55 7.71
N ALA A 22 4.54 12.78 7.31
CA ALA A 22 5.60 13.58 7.90
C ALA A 22 5.39 13.78 9.41
N ASP A 23 4.14 13.88 9.84
CA ASP A 23 3.73 14.10 11.22
C ASP A 23 3.60 12.82 12.05
N VAL A 24 3.68 11.64 11.45
CA VAL A 24 3.71 10.36 12.15
C VAL A 24 5.10 10.14 12.75
N THR A 25 5.24 10.47 14.03
CA THR A 25 6.48 10.29 14.78
C THR A 25 6.22 9.53 16.09
N MET A 26 7.19 8.76 16.58
CA MET A 26 7.09 8.04 17.85
C MET A 26 6.65 8.97 18.99
N ARG A 27 7.17 10.19 19.03
CA ARG A 27 6.82 11.18 20.06
C ARG A 27 5.36 11.64 19.96
N ARG A 28 4.86 11.91 18.75
CA ARG A 28 3.45 12.36 18.56
C ARG A 28 2.47 11.24 18.87
N VAL A 29 2.78 10.01 18.45
CA VAL A 29 1.96 8.82 18.78
C VAL A 29 1.92 8.59 20.29
N ALA A 30 3.05 8.67 20.99
CA ALA A 30 3.08 8.56 22.45
C ALA A 30 2.24 9.66 23.12
N SER A 31 2.39 10.89 22.65
CA SER A 31 1.63 12.03 23.16
C SER A 31 0.12 11.86 22.96
N SER A 32 -0.33 11.36 21.80
CA SER A 32 -1.77 11.12 21.53
C SER A 32 -2.36 10.02 22.42
N LEU A 33 -1.53 9.07 22.85
CA LEU A 33 -1.92 7.99 23.76
C LEU A 33 -1.76 8.35 25.26
N GLY A 34 -1.20 9.53 25.56
CA GLY A 34 -0.95 9.95 26.94
C GLY A 34 0.13 9.15 27.66
N VAL A 35 1.10 8.59 26.91
CA VAL A 35 2.21 7.76 27.47
C VAL A 35 3.57 8.38 27.19
N ALA A 36 4.58 7.95 27.94
CA ALA A 36 5.97 8.33 27.66
C ALA A 36 6.43 7.66 26.35
N PRO A 37 7.23 8.35 25.49
CA PRO A 37 7.73 7.76 24.25
C PRO A 37 8.46 6.43 24.43
N GLY A 38 9.16 6.26 25.55
CA GLY A 38 9.85 5.01 25.90
C GLY A 38 8.93 3.79 26.00
N ALA A 39 7.66 3.98 26.35
CA ALA A 39 6.68 2.90 26.45
C ALA A 39 6.36 2.27 25.09
N LEU A 40 6.41 3.04 23.98
CA LEU A 40 6.13 2.53 22.64
C LEU A 40 7.18 1.54 22.17
N TYR A 41 8.46 1.73 22.56
CA TYR A 41 9.58 0.90 22.10
C TYR A 41 9.52 -0.56 22.57
N TRP A 42 8.72 -0.86 23.58
CA TRP A 42 8.42 -2.23 24.01
C TRP A 42 7.50 -2.97 23.03
N HIS A 43 6.73 -2.24 22.21
CA HIS A 43 5.77 -2.79 21.27
C HIS A 43 6.19 -2.60 19.81
N ILE A 44 6.84 -1.47 19.48
CA ILE A 44 7.28 -1.09 18.15
C ILE A 44 8.69 -0.49 18.25
N ALA A 45 9.67 -1.17 17.69
CA ALA A 45 11.08 -0.91 17.93
C ALA A 45 11.58 0.48 17.48
N ASN A 46 10.99 1.04 16.42
CA ASN A 46 11.41 2.33 15.85
C ASN A 46 10.34 2.86 14.88
N LYS A 47 10.61 4.03 14.27
CA LYS A 47 9.70 4.66 13.28
C LYS A 47 9.51 3.77 12.04
N GLN A 48 10.55 3.09 11.57
CA GLN A 48 10.46 2.22 10.40
C GLN A 48 9.53 1.03 10.67
N ALA A 49 9.64 0.41 11.84
CA ALA A 49 8.73 -0.65 12.28
C ALA A 49 7.27 -0.15 12.43
N LEU A 50 7.06 1.11 12.82
CA LEU A 50 5.75 1.72 12.86
C LEU A 50 5.18 1.92 11.45
N ILE A 51 5.99 2.41 10.50
CA ILE A 51 5.58 2.57 9.10
C ILE A 51 5.29 1.21 8.46
N ALA A 52 6.09 0.18 8.74
CA ALA A 52 5.82 -1.18 8.28
C ALA A 52 4.49 -1.71 8.80
N ALA A 53 4.21 -1.48 10.08
CA ALA A 53 2.94 -1.89 10.69
C ALA A 53 1.72 -1.15 10.10
N LEU A 54 1.86 0.15 9.79
CA LEU A 54 0.83 0.91 9.08
C LEU A 54 0.62 0.41 7.65
N ALA A 55 1.69 0.11 6.93
CA ALA A 55 1.60 -0.46 5.58
C ALA A 55 0.90 -1.82 5.60
N GLU A 56 1.26 -2.71 6.54
CA GLU A 56 0.61 -3.99 6.76
C GLU A 56 -0.90 -3.84 7.03
N ASP A 57 -1.29 -2.92 7.92
CA ASP A 57 -2.69 -2.62 8.24
C ASP A 57 -3.48 -2.13 7.00
N ILE A 58 -2.87 -1.28 6.18
CA ILE A 58 -3.49 -0.77 4.95
C ILE A 58 -3.76 -1.88 3.93
N ILE A 59 -2.79 -2.78 3.72
CA ILE A 59 -2.87 -3.80 2.66
C ILE A 59 -3.52 -5.11 3.12
N ALA A 60 -3.59 -5.37 4.43
CA ALA A 60 -4.11 -6.63 4.97
C ALA A 60 -5.50 -7.04 4.43
N PRO A 61 -6.46 -6.09 4.20
CA PRO A 61 -7.76 -6.44 3.65
C PRO A 61 -7.77 -6.71 2.13
N VAL A 62 -6.63 -6.59 1.44
CA VAL A 62 -6.61 -6.72 -0.03
C VAL A 62 -7.14 -8.08 -0.47
N ALA A 63 -8.03 -8.10 -1.46
CA ALA A 63 -8.63 -9.31 -2.00
C ALA A 63 -9.10 -9.08 -3.44
N GLY A 64 -9.22 -10.16 -4.20
CA GLY A 64 -9.75 -10.18 -5.56
C GLY A 64 -9.51 -11.54 -6.20
N SER A 65 -10.41 -11.96 -7.07
CA SER A 65 -10.33 -13.23 -7.80
C SER A 65 -9.56 -13.10 -9.11
N THR A 66 -9.42 -11.89 -9.61
CA THR A 66 -8.70 -11.56 -10.85
C THR A 66 -7.64 -10.49 -10.58
N LEU A 67 -6.64 -10.41 -11.46
CA LEU A 67 -5.59 -9.40 -11.37
C LEU A 67 -6.17 -7.96 -11.42
N GLU A 68 -7.27 -7.76 -12.16
CA GLU A 68 -7.97 -6.47 -12.22
C GLU A 68 -8.65 -6.16 -10.89
N GLU A 69 -9.42 -7.09 -10.33
CA GLU A 69 -10.13 -6.89 -9.06
C GLU A 69 -9.18 -6.59 -7.90
N ILE A 70 -8.14 -7.41 -7.72
CA ILE A 70 -7.19 -7.23 -6.63
C ILE A 70 -6.39 -5.91 -6.78
N SER A 71 -6.08 -5.50 -8.02
CA SER A 71 -5.41 -4.24 -8.32
C SER A 71 -6.27 -3.03 -7.97
N LEU A 72 -7.55 -3.07 -8.31
CA LEU A 72 -8.51 -2.02 -7.96
C LEU A 72 -8.73 -1.94 -6.46
N HIS A 73 -8.87 -3.09 -5.80
CA HIS A 73 -9.05 -3.11 -4.35
C HIS A 73 -7.82 -2.57 -3.61
N LEU A 74 -6.60 -2.97 -4.01
CA LEU A 74 -5.38 -2.38 -3.44
C LEU A 74 -5.35 -0.86 -3.62
N ARG A 75 -5.65 -0.35 -4.83
CA ARG A 75 -5.74 1.10 -5.06
C ARG A 75 -6.75 1.77 -4.11
N GLU A 76 -7.93 1.20 -3.93
CA GLU A 76 -8.97 1.74 -3.04
C GLU A 76 -8.49 1.81 -1.58
N LEU A 77 -7.82 0.76 -1.08
CA LEU A 77 -7.25 0.73 0.27
C LEU A 77 -6.19 1.81 0.47
N LEU A 78 -5.31 2.00 -0.53
CA LEU A 78 -4.29 3.03 -0.49
C LEU A 78 -4.89 4.44 -0.50
N LEU A 79 -5.90 4.69 -1.34
CA LEU A 79 -6.58 5.98 -1.42
C LEU A 79 -7.46 6.29 -0.20
N ALA A 80 -7.90 5.28 0.54
CA ALA A 80 -8.67 5.45 1.77
C ALA A 80 -7.85 6.04 2.93
N ARG A 81 -6.54 6.14 2.79
CA ARG A 81 -5.63 6.72 3.79
C ARG A 81 -4.87 7.89 3.17
N ARG A 82 -4.74 8.97 3.93
CA ARG A 82 -3.82 10.06 3.57
C ARG A 82 -2.41 9.50 3.45
N ASP A 83 -1.71 9.83 2.38
CA ASP A 83 -0.35 9.33 2.06
C ASP A 83 -0.24 7.78 2.04
N GLY A 84 -1.38 7.08 1.83
CA GLY A 84 -1.44 5.63 1.95
C GLY A 84 -0.51 4.89 0.98
N ALA A 85 -0.34 5.38 -0.24
CA ALA A 85 0.60 4.80 -1.20
C ALA A 85 2.06 5.02 -0.77
N GLU A 86 2.41 6.20 -0.23
CA GLU A 86 3.74 6.49 0.29
C GLU A 86 4.06 5.61 1.50
N VAL A 87 3.10 5.47 2.44
CA VAL A 87 3.22 4.57 3.60
C VAL A 87 3.44 3.13 3.15
N ALA A 88 2.63 2.64 2.19
CA ALA A 88 2.77 1.27 1.67
C ALA A 88 4.14 1.06 1.03
N ILE A 89 4.59 1.94 0.14
CA ILE A 89 5.91 1.85 -0.49
C ILE A 89 7.01 1.83 0.58
N SER A 90 6.96 2.76 1.54
CA SER A 90 7.98 2.86 2.59
C SER A 90 8.02 1.64 3.52
N GLY A 91 6.85 1.07 3.84
CA GLY A 91 6.76 -0.10 4.72
C GLY A 91 7.13 -1.40 4.00
N LEU A 92 6.68 -1.58 2.76
CA LEU A 92 6.95 -2.78 1.95
C LEU A 92 8.39 -2.86 1.44
N SER A 93 9.09 -1.71 1.33
CA SER A 93 10.50 -1.66 0.89
C SER A 93 11.50 -2.10 1.95
N GLN A 94 11.05 -2.44 3.16
CA GLN A 94 11.98 -2.88 4.20
C GLN A 94 12.55 -4.27 3.88
N PRO A 95 13.83 -4.52 4.20
CA PRO A 95 14.42 -5.83 4.02
C PRO A 95 13.57 -6.91 4.73
N ASP A 96 13.40 -8.05 4.09
CA ASP A 96 12.66 -9.21 4.61
C ASP A 96 11.17 -8.91 4.96
N SER A 97 10.54 -8.01 4.21
CA SER A 97 9.12 -7.65 4.41
C SER A 97 8.20 -8.82 4.08
N GLN A 98 7.71 -9.51 5.10
CA GLN A 98 6.70 -10.57 4.94
C GLN A 98 5.39 -10.04 4.32
N ALA A 99 5.05 -8.78 4.59
CA ALA A 99 3.89 -8.12 4.00
C ALA A 99 4.04 -7.99 2.47
N TRP A 100 5.25 -7.69 1.98
CA TRP A 100 5.57 -7.69 0.55
C TRP A 100 5.40 -9.07 -0.09
N ASP A 101 6.00 -10.10 0.52
CA ASP A 101 5.92 -11.47 0.00
C ASP A 101 4.47 -11.98 -0.03
N HIS A 102 3.70 -11.66 1.02
CA HIS A 102 2.28 -12.00 1.09
C HIS A 102 1.46 -11.29 0.01
N LEU A 103 1.67 -9.98 -0.18
CA LEU A 103 0.99 -9.20 -1.21
C LEU A 103 1.27 -9.78 -2.61
N VAL A 104 2.54 -10.06 -2.93
CA VAL A 104 2.93 -10.64 -4.22
C VAL A 104 2.31 -12.03 -4.41
N ALA A 105 2.25 -12.85 -3.35
CA ALA A 105 1.61 -14.16 -3.40
C ALA A 105 0.10 -14.05 -3.69
N GLN A 106 -0.60 -13.11 -3.07
CA GLN A 106 -2.03 -12.86 -3.34
C GLN A 106 -2.26 -12.43 -4.79
N PHE A 107 -1.45 -11.51 -5.32
CA PHE A 107 -1.52 -11.10 -6.73
C PHE A 107 -1.21 -12.27 -7.67
N SER A 108 -0.21 -13.10 -7.35
CA SER A 108 0.11 -14.30 -8.15
C SER A 108 -1.06 -15.29 -8.17
N SER A 109 -1.78 -15.43 -7.05
CA SER A 109 -2.97 -16.30 -6.97
C SER A 109 -4.15 -15.78 -7.78
N ALA A 110 -4.21 -14.48 -8.02
CA ALA A 110 -5.25 -13.83 -8.84
C ALA A 110 -4.95 -13.89 -10.36
N THR A 111 -3.81 -14.46 -10.78
CA THR A 111 -3.50 -14.75 -12.18
C THR A 111 -4.06 -16.12 -12.58
N CYS A 112 -4.22 -16.37 -13.89
CA CYS A 112 -4.66 -17.67 -14.40
C CYS A 112 -3.69 -18.79 -13.94
N PRO A 113 -4.19 -19.89 -13.35
CA PRO A 113 -3.36 -20.98 -12.84
C PRO A 113 -2.65 -21.79 -13.93
N ASP A 114 -3.08 -21.69 -15.19
CA ASP A 114 -2.53 -22.44 -16.32
C ASP A 114 -1.12 -21.96 -16.72
N PHE A 115 -0.74 -20.74 -16.30
CA PHE A 115 0.60 -20.22 -16.56
C PHE A 115 1.61 -20.72 -15.53
N ASP A 116 2.88 -20.82 -15.97
CA ASP A 116 3.97 -21.19 -15.09
C ASP A 116 4.15 -20.22 -13.91
N ALA A 117 4.74 -20.70 -12.82
CA ALA A 117 4.89 -19.94 -11.58
C ALA A 117 5.74 -18.67 -11.73
N ALA A 118 6.75 -18.69 -12.64
CA ALA A 118 7.63 -17.55 -12.86
C ALA A 118 6.90 -16.45 -13.64
N ALA A 119 6.15 -16.80 -14.68
CA ALA A 119 5.32 -15.86 -15.45
C ALA A 119 4.24 -15.22 -14.55
N ARG A 120 3.54 -16.02 -13.74
CA ARG A 120 2.56 -15.54 -12.77
C ARG A 120 3.16 -14.58 -11.77
N LYS A 121 4.34 -14.89 -11.23
CA LYS A 121 5.06 -14.01 -10.31
C LYS A 121 5.49 -12.70 -10.99
N ALA A 122 5.97 -12.76 -12.23
CA ALA A 122 6.36 -11.57 -12.99
C ALA A 122 5.16 -10.64 -13.24
N ALA A 123 4.01 -11.20 -13.63
CA ALA A 123 2.78 -10.43 -13.80
C ALA A 123 2.29 -9.83 -12.48
N ALA A 124 2.33 -10.58 -11.39
CA ALA A 124 1.99 -10.09 -10.06
C ALA A 124 2.87 -8.90 -9.63
N LEU A 125 4.19 -9.04 -9.77
CA LEU A 125 5.14 -7.96 -9.48
C LEU A 125 4.87 -6.73 -10.33
N SER A 126 4.66 -6.91 -11.65
CA SER A 126 4.36 -5.81 -12.56
C SER A 126 3.07 -5.08 -12.17
N ALA A 127 2.02 -5.83 -11.81
CA ALA A 127 0.74 -5.25 -11.40
C ALA A 127 0.87 -4.50 -10.07
N VAL A 128 1.53 -5.08 -9.06
CA VAL A 128 1.76 -4.42 -7.76
C VAL A 128 2.53 -3.11 -7.95
N HIS A 129 3.62 -3.11 -8.72
CA HIS A 129 4.40 -1.90 -8.99
C HIS A 129 3.57 -0.86 -9.74
N LEU A 130 2.75 -1.27 -10.71
CA LEU A 130 1.85 -0.37 -11.43
C LEU A 130 0.83 0.27 -10.47
N VAL A 131 0.19 -0.52 -9.60
CA VAL A 131 -0.79 0.01 -8.61
C VAL A 131 -0.13 1.00 -7.67
N LEU A 132 0.99 0.62 -7.06
CA LEU A 132 1.70 1.47 -6.10
C LEU A 132 2.14 2.80 -6.74
N GLY A 133 2.78 2.73 -7.92
CA GLY A 133 3.27 3.91 -8.62
C GLY A 133 2.14 4.83 -9.12
N ALA A 134 1.11 4.27 -9.75
CA ALA A 134 -0.03 5.02 -10.24
C ALA A 134 -0.80 5.70 -9.10
N THR A 135 -1.01 4.99 -7.98
CA THR A 135 -1.73 5.54 -6.83
C THR A 135 -0.92 6.61 -6.10
N LEU A 136 0.40 6.46 -6.01
CA LEU A 136 1.28 7.49 -5.45
C LEU A 136 1.20 8.78 -6.28
N LEU A 137 1.27 8.67 -7.61
CA LEU A 137 1.12 9.83 -8.51
C LEU A 137 -0.25 10.49 -8.36
N GLU A 138 -1.31 9.69 -8.27
CA GLU A 138 -2.67 10.18 -8.08
C GLU A 138 -2.81 10.95 -6.75
N GLN A 139 -2.30 10.40 -5.63
CA GLN A 139 -2.35 11.07 -4.33
C GLN A 139 -1.52 12.36 -4.33
N SER A 140 -0.31 12.31 -4.88
CA SER A 140 0.57 13.48 -4.97
C SER A 140 -0.05 14.60 -5.81
N GLN A 141 -0.69 14.26 -6.94
CA GLN A 141 -1.37 15.23 -7.78
C GLN A 141 -2.59 15.83 -7.07
N ARG A 142 -3.39 15.02 -6.39
CA ARG A 142 -4.55 15.52 -5.62
C ARG A 142 -4.11 16.53 -4.56
N GLN A 143 -3.09 16.22 -3.78
CA GLN A 143 -2.54 17.13 -2.76
C GLN A 143 -2.03 18.45 -3.35
N LEU A 144 -1.34 18.37 -4.51
CA LEU A 144 -0.89 19.58 -5.21
C LEU A 144 -2.08 20.43 -5.67
N LEU A 145 -3.11 19.84 -6.25
CA LEU A 145 -4.30 20.53 -6.72
C LEU A 145 -5.12 21.15 -5.57
N GLU A 146 -5.20 20.49 -4.42
CA GLU A 146 -5.82 21.03 -3.21
C GLU A 146 -5.11 22.32 -2.75
N THR A 147 -3.79 22.40 -2.93
CA THR A 147 -2.98 23.54 -2.50
C THR A 147 -2.97 24.67 -3.53
N THR A 148 -2.94 24.34 -4.82
CA THR A 148 -2.76 25.31 -5.92
C THR A 148 -4.08 25.75 -6.56
N GLY A 149 -5.16 25.02 -6.36
CA GLY A 149 -6.45 25.24 -7.01
C GLY A 149 -6.37 24.86 -8.49
N GLY A 150 -6.76 23.66 -8.84
CA GLY A 150 -6.71 23.20 -10.22
C GLY A 150 -7.57 21.93 -10.40
N THR A 151 -7.64 21.45 -11.64
CA THR A 151 -8.31 20.19 -11.98
C THR A 151 -7.37 19.32 -12.79
N THR A 152 -7.53 18.01 -12.69
CA THR A 152 -6.85 17.05 -13.56
C THR A 152 -7.85 16.42 -14.51
N ALA A 153 -7.42 16.17 -15.76
CA ALA A 153 -8.16 15.37 -16.73
C ALA A 153 -7.74 13.88 -16.69
N ALA A 154 -6.77 13.51 -15.87
CA ALA A 154 -6.27 12.13 -15.76
C ALA A 154 -7.33 11.22 -15.14
N ASP A 155 -7.64 10.12 -15.83
CA ASP A 155 -8.45 9.02 -15.29
C ASP A 155 -7.54 7.89 -14.84
N TYR A 156 -6.94 8.08 -13.66
CA TYR A 156 -6.01 7.12 -13.07
C TYR A 156 -6.61 5.71 -12.92
N ARG A 157 -7.92 5.62 -12.66
CA ARG A 157 -8.59 4.33 -12.55
C ARG A 157 -8.65 3.62 -13.89
N ALA A 158 -9.06 4.32 -14.95
CA ALA A 158 -9.13 3.73 -16.28
C ALA A 158 -7.75 3.38 -16.83
N ASP A 159 -6.73 4.21 -16.56
CA ASP A 159 -5.35 3.94 -16.95
C ASP A 159 -4.77 2.72 -16.23
N LEU A 160 -5.03 2.58 -14.93
CA LEU A 160 -4.65 1.40 -14.16
C LEU A 160 -5.30 0.13 -14.74
N VAL A 161 -6.61 0.15 -15.00
CA VAL A 161 -7.33 -1.00 -15.56
C VAL A 161 -6.74 -1.39 -16.92
N ARG A 162 -6.47 -0.41 -17.80
CA ARG A 162 -5.83 -0.67 -19.10
C ARG A 162 -4.46 -1.31 -18.94
N GLY A 163 -3.62 -0.79 -18.02
CA GLY A 163 -2.30 -1.34 -17.73
C GLY A 163 -2.35 -2.79 -17.22
N VAL A 164 -3.24 -3.07 -16.27
CA VAL A 164 -3.42 -4.43 -15.75
C VAL A 164 -3.90 -5.41 -16.82
N ARG A 165 -4.80 -4.98 -17.72
CA ARG A 165 -5.24 -5.81 -18.86
C ARG A 165 -4.11 -6.11 -19.83
N ILE A 166 -3.21 -5.17 -20.08
CA ILE A 166 -2.01 -5.39 -20.91
C ILE A 166 -1.10 -6.42 -20.23
N ILE A 167 -0.86 -6.31 -18.92
CA ILE A 167 -0.06 -7.29 -18.17
C ILE A 167 -0.70 -8.69 -18.29
N ASN A 168 -2.01 -8.80 -18.09
CA ASN A 168 -2.72 -10.08 -18.17
C ASN A 168 -2.72 -10.65 -19.60
N ALA A 169 -2.85 -9.83 -20.64
CA ALA A 169 -2.74 -10.25 -22.03
C ALA A 169 -1.31 -10.71 -22.38
N GLY A 170 -0.29 -10.06 -21.80
CA GLY A 170 1.12 -10.45 -21.96
C GLY A 170 1.40 -11.87 -21.45
N LEU A 171 0.73 -12.32 -20.39
CA LEU A 171 0.81 -13.71 -19.92
C LEU A 171 0.40 -14.71 -21.02
N GLN A 172 -0.66 -14.41 -21.76
CA GLN A 172 -1.19 -15.29 -22.82
C GLN A 172 -0.25 -15.46 -24.03
N HIS A 173 0.72 -14.56 -24.18
CA HIS A 173 1.67 -14.57 -25.31
C HIS A 173 3.07 -15.09 -24.91
N SER A 174 3.36 -15.20 -23.60
CA SER A 174 4.68 -15.64 -23.13
C SER A 174 4.91 -17.15 -23.21
N GLU A 175 3.91 -17.96 -23.55
CA GLU A 175 4.01 -19.40 -23.77
C GLU A 175 4.28 -19.77 -25.25
N ALA A 176 4.39 -18.79 -26.14
CA ALA A 176 4.54 -19.04 -27.58
C ALA A 176 6.02 -19.02 -28.06
N ASP A 177 6.97 -18.77 -27.19
CA ASP A 177 8.41 -18.79 -27.42
C ASP A 177 9.09 -19.91 -26.61
#